data_1d0f342fd71febec920a83de29fb01ee
#
_entry.id   1d0f342fd71febec920a83de29fb01ee
#
_cell.length_a   1.000
_cell.length_b   1.000
_cell.length_c   1.000
_cell.angle_alpha   90.00
_cell.angle_beta   90.00
_cell.angle_gamma   90.00
#
_symmetry.space_group_name_H-M   'P 1'
#
loop_
_entity.id
_entity.type
_entity.pdbx_description
1 polymer ?
#
loop_
_entity_poly.entity_id
_entity_poly.type
_entity_poly.pdbx_seq_one_letter_code
_entity_poly.pdbx_strand_id
1 'polypeptide(L)'
;VEGDSASLAEAVAVISDLAGLPVRQDVAITGSMNQRGEAQIVGGVAHKVEGFFRACTDKPAGLTGTQGAIVPNTNARSLVVEGDLVDAVAAGRFHLWTVSRIDEALELLLEMPAGEADANGEYPPESVFGRVAARLRGFNEAIAATFR
;
A
#
# COMPACT_ATOMS: atom_id res chain seq x y z
N VAL A 1 -9.49 12.77 10.75
CA VAL A 1 -9.88 11.70 9.83
C VAL A 1 -11.02 10.95 10.50
N GLU A 2 -12.17 10.92 9.87
CA GLU A 2 -13.29 10.08 10.32
C GLU A 2 -13.33 8.81 9.47
N GLY A 3 -13.41 7.66 10.13
CA GLY A 3 -13.44 6.34 9.50
C GLY A 3 -12.07 5.70 9.29
N ASP A 4 -12.09 4.40 9.02
CA ASP A 4 -10.93 3.51 8.95
C ASP A 4 -10.37 3.31 7.54
N SER A 5 -10.89 4.02 6.54
CA SER A 5 -10.52 3.83 5.12
C SER A 5 -9.08 4.24 4.77
N ALA A 6 -8.34 4.82 5.71
CA ALA A 6 -6.94 5.17 5.59
C ALA A 6 -6.01 4.16 6.28
N SER A 7 -6.53 3.22 7.09
CA SER A 7 -5.69 2.37 7.94
C SER A 7 -4.71 1.49 7.15
N LEU A 8 -5.09 1.04 5.94
CA LEU A 8 -4.16 0.32 5.06
C LEU A 8 -2.98 1.22 4.62
N ALA A 9 -3.26 2.49 4.28
CA ALA A 9 -2.24 3.47 3.91
C ALA A 9 -1.34 3.85 5.09
N GLU A 10 -1.93 4.02 6.28
CA GLU A 10 -1.20 4.31 7.52
C GLU A 10 -0.24 3.17 7.88
N ALA A 11 -0.70 1.92 7.77
CA ALA A 11 0.15 0.76 8.01
C ALA A 11 1.32 0.70 7.01
N VAL A 12 1.08 0.96 5.73
CA VAL A 12 2.16 1.05 4.72
C VAL A 12 3.17 2.13 5.09
N ALA A 13 2.71 3.32 5.50
CA ALA A 13 3.60 4.42 5.87
C ALA A 13 4.50 4.07 7.07
N VAL A 14 3.92 3.45 8.12
CA VAL A 14 4.68 3.02 9.30
C VAL A 14 5.69 1.93 8.95
N ILE A 15 5.28 0.93 8.17
CA ILE A 15 6.16 -0.18 7.75
C ILE A 15 7.28 0.34 6.85
N SER A 16 6.99 1.27 5.93
CA SER A 16 7.97 1.93 5.06
C SER A 16 9.07 2.62 5.87
N ASP A 17 8.68 3.41 6.89
CA ASP A 17 9.62 4.09 7.78
C ASP A 17 10.51 3.08 8.55
N LEU A 18 9.90 2.06 9.16
CA LEU A 18 10.62 1.02 9.88
C LEU A 18 11.57 0.22 8.98
N ALA A 19 11.16 -0.09 7.76
CA ALA A 19 11.98 -0.81 6.78
C ALA A 19 13.07 0.06 6.14
N GLY A 20 12.96 1.40 6.26
CA GLY A 20 13.85 2.36 5.60
C GLY A 20 13.70 2.32 4.06
N LEU A 21 12.47 2.14 3.56
CA LEU A 21 12.15 2.04 2.14
C LEU A 21 11.24 3.19 1.70
N PRO A 22 11.52 3.86 0.57
CA PRO A 22 10.63 4.88 0.05
C PRO A 22 9.34 4.26 -0.50
N VAL A 23 8.21 4.96 -0.31
CA VAL A 23 6.93 4.60 -0.92
C VAL A 23 6.84 5.21 -2.32
N ARG A 24 6.35 4.48 -3.30
CA ARG A 24 6.01 5.01 -4.62
C ARG A 24 5.03 6.18 -4.50
N GLN A 25 5.34 7.28 -5.20
CA GLN A 25 4.56 8.52 -5.14
C GLN A 25 3.55 8.68 -6.29
N ASP A 26 3.53 7.73 -7.20
CA ASP A 26 2.65 7.68 -8.36
C ASP A 26 1.45 6.73 -8.18
N VAL A 27 1.33 6.13 -7.00
CA VAL A 27 0.26 5.18 -6.67
C VAL A 27 -0.48 5.63 -5.41
N ALA A 28 -1.79 5.73 -5.49
CA ALA A 28 -2.66 5.96 -4.34
C ALA A 28 -3.16 4.63 -3.75
N ILE A 29 -3.49 4.63 -2.48
CA ILE A 29 -4.08 3.47 -1.81
C ILE A 29 -5.24 3.90 -0.90
N THR A 30 -6.30 3.12 -0.88
CA THR A 30 -7.40 3.24 0.09
C THR A 30 -7.84 1.86 0.53
N GLY A 31 -8.25 1.74 1.77
CA GLY A 31 -8.75 0.50 2.34
C GLY A 31 -8.69 0.51 3.87
N SER A 32 -9.58 -0.24 4.50
CA SER A 32 -9.46 -0.60 5.89
C SER A 32 -8.59 -1.87 6.02
N MET A 33 -8.07 -2.11 7.21
CA MET A 33 -7.28 -3.29 7.51
C MET A 33 -7.63 -3.81 8.91
N ASN A 34 -7.78 -5.12 9.04
CA ASN A 34 -7.93 -5.75 10.33
C ASN A 34 -6.57 -6.13 10.96
N GLN A 35 -6.60 -6.65 12.18
CA GLN A 35 -5.40 -7.04 12.96
C GLN A 35 -4.61 -8.20 12.34
N ARG A 36 -5.16 -8.89 11.33
CA ARG A 36 -4.49 -9.97 10.60
C ARG A 36 -3.83 -9.51 9.31
N GLY A 37 -3.85 -8.19 9.04
CA GLY A 37 -3.33 -7.63 7.79
C GLY A 37 -4.24 -7.84 6.58
N GLU A 38 -5.51 -8.22 6.79
CA GLU A 38 -6.47 -8.43 5.71
C GLU A 38 -7.09 -7.08 5.31
N ALA A 39 -7.07 -6.77 4.01
CA ALA A 39 -7.68 -5.57 3.46
C ALA A 39 -9.20 -5.71 3.47
N GLN A 40 -9.88 -4.69 4.01
CA GLN A 40 -11.33 -4.70 4.20
C GLN A 40 -12.01 -3.66 3.31
N ILE A 41 -13.27 -3.94 2.97
CA ILE A 41 -14.14 -3.09 2.15
C ILE A 41 -14.31 -1.70 2.78
N VAL A 42 -14.31 -0.67 1.93
CA VAL A 42 -14.56 0.72 2.33
C VAL A 42 -15.55 1.40 1.38
N GLY A 43 -16.17 2.48 1.85
CA GLY A 43 -17.09 3.28 1.05
C GLY A 43 -16.40 4.27 0.12
N GLY A 44 -17.12 4.70 -0.95
CA GLY A 44 -16.70 5.80 -1.82
C GLY A 44 -15.44 5.54 -2.67
N VAL A 45 -15.11 4.28 -2.92
CA VAL A 45 -13.86 3.90 -3.63
C VAL A 45 -13.81 4.48 -5.03
N ALA A 46 -14.92 4.44 -5.78
CA ALA A 46 -14.98 5.01 -7.13
C ALA A 46 -14.59 6.49 -7.13
N HIS A 47 -15.18 7.31 -6.25
CA HIS A 47 -14.85 8.74 -6.15
C HIS A 47 -13.39 8.99 -5.76
N LYS A 48 -12.81 8.15 -4.89
CA LYS A 48 -11.39 8.27 -4.51
C LYS A 48 -10.47 7.96 -5.68
N VAL A 49 -10.76 6.90 -6.42
CA VAL A 49 -9.99 6.50 -7.61
C VAL A 49 -10.10 7.55 -8.70
N GLU A 50 -11.32 8.02 -9.02
CA GLU A 50 -11.54 9.08 -10.00
C GLU A 50 -10.88 10.41 -9.59
N GLY A 51 -10.94 10.76 -8.31
CA GLY A 51 -10.27 11.95 -7.77
C GLY A 51 -8.77 11.90 -7.95
N PHE A 52 -8.14 10.76 -7.67
CA PHE A 52 -6.70 10.58 -7.88
C PHE A 52 -6.35 10.56 -9.38
N PHE A 53 -7.14 9.89 -10.21
CA PHE A 53 -6.97 9.89 -11.66
C PHE A 53 -6.98 11.32 -12.22
N ARG A 54 -7.96 12.15 -11.83
CA ARG A 54 -8.02 13.56 -12.21
C ARG A 54 -6.79 14.33 -11.74
N ALA A 55 -6.38 14.14 -10.49
CA ALA A 55 -5.17 14.77 -9.99
C ALA A 55 -3.90 14.40 -10.78
N CYS A 56 -3.86 13.20 -11.36
CA CYS A 56 -2.77 12.79 -12.25
C CYS A 56 -2.89 13.42 -13.64
N THR A 57 -4.10 13.47 -14.21
CA THR A 57 -4.33 14.03 -15.56
C THR A 57 -4.17 15.55 -15.60
N ASP A 58 -4.51 16.25 -14.53
CA ASP A 58 -4.42 17.71 -14.42
C ASP A 58 -2.97 18.22 -14.26
N LYS A 59 -2.01 17.34 -14.00
CA LYS A 59 -0.59 17.71 -13.97
C LYS A 59 -0.07 18.00 -15.37
N PRO A 60 0.89 18.93 -15.53
CA PRO A 60 1.46 19.24 -16.84
C PRO A 60 2.03 18.05 -17.60
N ALA A 61 2.54 17.04 -16.90
CA ALA A 61 3.05 15.80 -17.48
C ALA A 61 1.94 14.81 -17.87
N GLY A 62 0.71 15.01 -17.37
CA GLY A 62 -0.39 14.08 -17.56
C GLY A 62 -0.11 12.68 -17.00
N LEU A 63 -0.71 11.67 -17.62
CA LEU A 63 -0.47 10.27 -17.28
C LEU A 63 0.88 9.80 -17.86
N THR A 64 1.69 9.18 -17.02
CA THR A 64 3.03 8.65 -17.39
C THR A 64 3.01 7.14 -17.71
N GLY A 65 1.87 6.47 -17.46
CA GLY A 65 1.72 5.02 -17.65
C GLY A 65 2.12 4.18 -16.44
N THR A 66 2.50 4.81 -15.33
CA THR A 66 2.87 4.10 -14.09
C THR A 66 1.92 4.40 -12.93
N GLN A 67 1.10 5.44 -13.08
CA GLN A 67 0.16 5.84 -12.04
C GLN A 67 -0.97 4.84 -11.89
N GLY A 68 -1.50 4.74 -10.67
CA GLY A 68 -2.66 3.91 -10.40
C GLY A 68 -3.15 3.99 -8.98
N ALA A 69 -4.17 3.19 -8.68
CA ALA A 69 -4.75 3.11 -7.36
C ALA A 69 -4.85 1.65 -6.90
N ILE A 70 -4.57 1.44 -5.61
CA ILE A 70 -4.74 0.18 -4.90
C ILE A 70 -6.02 0.26 -4.08
N VAL A 71 -6.88 -0.74 -4.23
CA VAL A 71 -8.16 -0.85 -3.52
C VAL A 71 -8.31 -2.26 -2.94
N PRO A 72 -9.13 -2.46 -1.88
CA PRO A 72 -9.42 -3.79 -1.38
C PRO A 72 -10.06 -4.67 -2.45
N ASN A 73 -9.65 -5.92 -2.56
CA ASN A 73 -10.25 -6.89 -3.48
C ASN A 73 -11.75 -7.08 -3.24
N THR A 74 -12.19 -6.90 -2.00
CA THR A 74 -13.63 -6.92 -1.64
C THR A 74 -14.43 -5.78 -2.28
N ASN A 75 -13.80 -4.69 -2.68
CA ASN A 75 -14.44 -3.59 -3.43
C ASN A 75 -14.50 -3.84 -4.94
N ALA A 76 -13.72 -4.77 -5.50
CA ALA A 76 -13.57 -4.96 -6.95
C ALA A 76 -14.90 -5.18 -7.67
N ARG A 77 -15.83 -5.96 -7.07
CA ARG A 77 -17.13 -6.27 -7.67
C ARG A 77 -18.10 -5.10 -7.69
N SER A 78 -17.93 -4.12 -6.81
CA SER A 78 -18.76 -2.92 -6.68
C SER A 78 -18.10 -1.67 -7.23
N LEU A 79 -16.88 -1.76 -7.71
CA LEU A 79 -16.14 -0.65 -8.29
C LEU A 79 -16.64 -0.39 -9.70
N VAL A 80 -17.47 0.64 -9.83
CA VAL A 80 -17.93 1.14 -11.12
C VAL A 80 -17.23 2.47 -11.38
N VAL A 81 -16.45 2.54 -12.45
CA VAL A 81 -15.78 3.75 -12.93
C VAL A 81 -16.17 3.98 -14.39
N GLU A 82 -16.14 5.22 -14.85
CA GLU A 82 -16.65 5.60 -16.17
C GLU A 82 -15.70 6.53 -16.94
N GLY A 83 -16.00 6.70 -18.22
CA GLY A 83 -15.37 7.69 -19.09
C GLY A 83 -13.88 7.49 -19.29
N ASP A 84 -13.13 8.59 -19.25
CA ASP A 84 -11.69 8.64 -19.57
C ASP A 84 -10.84 7.71 -18.68
N LEU A 85 -11.29 7.40 -17.46
CA LEU A 85 -10.60 6.47 -16.58
C LEU A 85 -10.63 5.05 -17.14
N VAL A 86 -11.79 4.59 -17.66
CA VAL A 86 -11.90 3.27 -18.28
C VAL A 86 -10.99 3.18 -19.50
N ASP A 87 -10.99 4.21 -20.33
CA ASP A 87 -10.14 4.28 -21.53
C ASP A 87 -8.65 4.29 -21.16
N ALA A 88 -8.27 5.00 -20.10
CA ALA A 88 -6.90 5.05 -19.62
C ALA A 88 -6.43 3.70 -19.07
N VAL A 89 -7.29 2.98 -18.33
CA VAL A 89 -6.98 1.64 -17.82
C VAL A 89 -6.88 0.64 -18.97
N ALA A 90 -7.82 0.65 -19.92
CA ALA A 90 -7.80 -0.23 -21.09
C ALA A 90 -6.54 -0.01 -21.96
N ALA A 91 -6.06 1.24 -22.04
CA ALA A 91 -4.85 1.61 -22.77
C ALA A 91 -3.54 1.40 -21.96
N GLY A 92 -3.60 0.89 -20.74
CA GLY A 92 -2.43 0.70 -19.87
C GLY A 92 -1.76 2.00 -19.40
N ARG A 93 -2.48 3.13 -19.45
CA ARG A 93 -1.96 4.44 -19.03
C ARG A 93 -2.25 4.78 -17.56
N PHE A 94 -3.17 4.06 -16.94
CA PHE A 94 -3.49 4.11 -15.53
C PHE A 94 -3.81 2.70 -15.05
N HIS A 95 -3.51 2.38 -13.79
CA HIS A 95 -3.61 1.03 -13.26
C HIS A 95 -4.56 0.97 -12.06
N LEU A 96 -5.30 -0.14 -11.95
CA LEU A 96 -6.11 -0.47 -10.79
C LEU A 96 -5.64 -1.82 -10.27
N TRP A 97 -5.10 -1.82 -9.05
CA TRP A 97 -4.69 -3.04 -8.37
C TRP A 97 -5.68 -3.34 -7.25
N THR A 98 -5.97 -4.61 -7.08
CA THR A 98 -6.75 -5.09 -5.93
C THR A 98 -5.84 -5.87 -5.00
N VAL A 99 -5.99 -5.67 -3.70
CA VAL A 99 -5.23 -6.40 -2.68
C VAL A 99 -6.15 -7.02 -1.66
N SER A 100 -5.81 -8.20 -1.20
CA SER A 100 -6.51 -8.92 -0.14
C SER A 100 -5.79 -8.78 1.20
N ARG A 101 -4.47 -8.47 1.17
CA ARG A 101 -3.61 -8.35 2.34
C ARG A 101 -2.64 -7.19 2.20
N ILE A 102 -2.14 -6.74 3.36
CA ILE A 102 -1.12 -5.69 3.45
C ILE A 102 0.17 -6.06 2.69
N ASP A 103 0.53 -7.33 2.69
CA ASP A 103 1.73 -7.86 2.06
C ASP A 103 1.77 -7.48 0.57
N GLU A 104 0.65 -7.70 -0.15
CA GLU A 104 0.49 -7.36 -1.56
C GLU A 104 0.60 -5.84 -1.80
N ALA A 105 0.06 -5.03 -0.90
CA ALA A 105 0.17 -3.57 -0.98
C ALA A 105 1.61 -3.09 -0.75
N LEU A 106 2.33 -3.71 0.19
CA LEU A 106 3.73 -3.41 0.46
C LEU A 106 4.61 -3.71 -0.75
N GLU A 107 4.41 -4.86 -1.40
CA GLU A 107 5.18 -5.24 -2.60
C GLU A 107 4.97 -4.26 -3.75
N LEU A 108 3.73 -3.82 -3.97
CA LEU A 108 3.41 -2.83 -5.00
C LEU A 108 4.00 -1.44 -4.71
N LEU A 109 3.99 -1.01 -3.44
CA LEU A 109 4.34 0.35 -3.05
C LEU A 109 5.82 0.52 -2.68
N LEU A 110 6.47 -0.53 -2.19
CA LEU A 110 7.88 -0.50 -1.77
C LEU A 110 8.80 -1.20 -2.76
N GLU A 111 8.25 -1.80 -3.81
CA GLU A 111 8.98 -2.50 -4.89
C GLU A 111 9.96 -3.56 -4.35
N MET A 112 9.56 -4.24 -3.28
CA MET A 112 10.35 -5.26 -2.59
C MET A 112 9.43 -6.37 -2.09
N PRO A 113 9.85 -7.65 -2.12
CA PRO A 113 9.10 -8.75 -1.53
C PRO A 113 8.76 -8.48 -0.06
N ALA A 114 7.51 -8.71 0.33
CA ALA A 114 7.09 -8.55 1.72
C ALA A 114 7.85 -9.50 2.65
N GLY A 115 8.03 -10.73 2.21
CA GLY A 115 8.68 -11.81 2.95
C GLY A 115 7.70 -12.67 3.73
N GLU A 116 7.97 -13.96 3.79
CA GLU A 116 7.22 -14.92 4.60
C GLU A 116 8.11 -15.44 5.73
N ALA A 117 7.54 -15.56 6.91
CA ALA A 117 8.26 -16.11 8.06
C ALA A 117 8.53 -17.61 7.87
N ASP A 118 9.71 -18.06 8.24
CA ASP A 118 10.06 -19.47 8.28
C ASP A 118 9.41 -20.18 9.49
N ALA A 119 9.72 -21.46 9.69
CA ALA A 119 9.18 -22.25 10.80
C ALA A 119 9.60 -21.73 12.20
N ASN A 120 10.64 -20.91 12.28
CA ASN A 120 11.11 -20.26 13.50
C ASN A 120 10.52 -18.86 13.69
N GLY A 121 9.71 -18.37 12.73
CA GLY A 121 9.16 -17.02 12.73
C GLY A 121 10.14 -15.95 12.23
N GLU A 122 11.23 -16.31 11.57
CA GLU A 122 12.21 -15.38 11.02
C GLU A 122 11.91 -15.07 9.56
N TYR A 123 12.02 -13.79 9.20
CA TYR A 123 11.81 -13.29 7.83
C TYR A 123 13.14 -13.19 7.07
N PRO A 124 13.13 -13.36 5.74
CA PRO A 124 14.31 -13.11 4.91
C PRO A 124 14.85 -11.70 5.14
N PRO A 125 16.16 -11.52 5.42
CA PRO A 125 16.72 -10.20 5.77
C PRO A 125 16.53 -9.11 4.71
N GLU A 126 16.46 -9.51 3.43
CA GLU A 126 16.26 -8.64 2.26
C GLU A 126 14.79 -8.36 1.94
N SER A 127 13.85 -8.86 2.74
CA SER A 127 12.43 -8.59 2.61
C SER A 127 11.99 -7.37 3.43
N VAL A 128 10.80 -6.83 3.15
CA VAL A 128 10.21 -5.72 3.92
C VAL A 128 10.13 -6.10 5.40
N PHE A 129 9.50 -7.24 5.72
CA PHE A 129 9.34 -7.68 7.10
C PHE A 129 10.67 -8.06 7.78
N GLY A 130 11.64 -8.57 7.03
CA GLY A 130 12.97 -8.81 7.55
C GLY A 130 13.67 -7.53 8.00
N ARG A 131 13.57 -6.46 7.21
CA ARG A 131 14.10 -5.13 7.57
C ARG A 131 13.39 -4.54 8.78
N VAL A 132 12.05 -4.64 8.84
CA VAL A 132 11.25 -4.21 10.00
C VAL A 132 11.68 -4.97 11.25
N ALA A 133 11.80 -6.29 11.19
CA ALA A 133 12.25 -7.12 12.31
C ALA A 133 13.65 -6.73 12.80
N ALA A 134 14.58 -6.48 11.90
CA ALA A 134 15.93 -6.02 12.24
C ALA A 134 15.89 -4.64 12.92
N ARG A 135 15.07 -3.71 12.44
CA ARG A 135 14.91 -2.38 13.04
C ARG A 135 14.34 -2.44 14.45
N LEU A 136 13.33 -3.29 14.67
CA LEU A 136 12.70 -3.46 15.99
C LEU A 136 13.66 -4.14 16.98
N ARG A 137 14.50 -5.10 16.54
CA ARG A 137 15.57 -5.66 17.38
C ARG A 137 16.55 -4.59 17.80
N GLY A 138 16.99 -3.71 16.89
CA GLY A 138 17.85 -2.59 17.21
C GLY A 138 17.27 -1.62 18.26
N PHE A 139 15.97 -1.35 18.20
CA PHE A 139 15.31 -0.54 19.25
C PHE A 139 15.34 -1.24 20.61
N ASN A 140 15.07 -2.54 20.67
CA ASN A 140 15.13 -3.30 21.91
C ASN A 140 16.55 -3.32 22.52
N GLU A 141 17.58 -3.46 21.70
CA GLU A 141 18.98 -3.42 22.13
C GLU A 141 19.36 -2.04 22.69
N ALA A 142 18.95 -0.96 22.02
CA ALA A 142 19.19 0.40 22.48
C ALA A 142 18.51 0.69 23.82
N ILE A 143 17.24 0.25 23.99
CA ILE A 143 16.51 0.37 25.26
C ILE A 143 17.23 -0.42 26.36
N ALA A 144 17.59 -1.68 26.10
CA ALA A 144 18.29 -2.52 27.10
C ALA A 144 19.65 -1.93 27.53
N ALA A 145 20.35 -1.23 26.63
CA ALA A 145 21.61 -0.56 26.95
C ALA A 145 21.42 0.68 27.85
N THR A 146 20.26 1.35 27.77
CA THR A 146 19.97 2.56 28.56
C THR A 146 19.69 2.24 30.04
N PHE A 147 19.24 1.04 30.35
CA PHE A 147 18.90 0.61 31.71
C PHE A 147 19.97 -0.26 32.39
N ARG A 148 21.17 -0.32 31.84
CA ARG A 148 22.38 -0.93 32.44
C ARG A 148 23.31 0.12 33.03
#